data_955c08a969245b8ecd681059c27251b7
#
_entry.id   955c08a969245b8ecd681059c27251b7
#
_cell.length_a   1.000
_cell.length_b   1.000
_cell.length_c   1.000
_cell.angle_alpha   90.00
_cell.angle_beta   90.00
_cell.angle_gamma   90.00
#
_symmetry.space_group_name_H-M   'P 1'
#
loop_
_entity.id
_entity.type
_entity.pdbx_description
1 polymer ?
#
loop_
_entity_poly.entity_id
_entity_poly.type
_entity_poly.pdbx_seq_one_letter_code
_entity_poly.pdbx_strand_id
1 'polypeptide(L)'
;MLHTKIVDSKKEKILTSNAEKFIKDSQFGASIYFLGTVRNINDNKSVTGITYDIHDEMVIKSFEEIYNEADQKLDIKDKAVFIEHAKGHLKLGEISIIIAVACKHRDQAYVLSRYIIEEIKKRSPIWKKEHYENDESEWLKGNPIANEKV
;
A
#
# COMPACT_ATOMS: atom_id res chain seq x y z
N MET A 1 10.86 -10.30 -9.04
CA MET A 1 11.23 -10.24 -7.60
C MET A 1 10.10 -9.58 -6.81
N LEU A 2 9.71 -10.18 -5.70
CA LEU A 2 8.63 -9.67 -4.86
C LEU A 2 9.04 -9.63 -3.40
N HIS A 3 8.83 -8.49 -2.73
CA HIS A 3 8.89 -8.36 -1.27
C HIS A 3 7.52 -7.91 -0.75
N THR A 4 7.01 -8.60 0.25
CA THR A 4 5.78 -8.24 0.94
C THR A 4 5.98 -8.32 2.44
N LYS A 5 5.38 -7.38 3.18
CA LYS A 5 5.46 -7.35 4.64
C LYS A 5 4.33 -6.54 5.23
N ILE A 6 3.80 -7.01 6.35
CA ILE A 6 2.94 -6.22 7.22
C ILE A 6 3.82 -5.65 8.34
N VAL A 7 3.82 -4.33 8.47
CA VAL A 7 4.67 -3.61 9.41
C VAL A 7 3.86 -3.21 10.64
N ASP A 8 4.23 -3.75 11.80
CA ASP A 8 3.58 -3.38 13.07
C ASP A 8 4.08 -2.00 13.51
N SER A 9 3.19 -1.01 13.50
CA SER A 9 3.53 0.39 13.83
C SER A 9 4.06 0.60 15.24
N LYS A 10 3.83 -0.35 16.15
CA LYS A 10 4.38 -0.31 17.51
C LYS A 10 5.87 -0.65 17.55
N LYS A 11 6.36 -1.37 16.55
CA LYS A 11 7.72 -1.93 16.53
C LYS A 11 8.63 -1.24 15.52
N GLU A 12 8.09 -0.84 14.38
CA GLU A 12 8.88 -0.29 13.29
C GLU A 12 8.03 0.61 12.38
N LYS A 13 8.69 1.27 11.46
CA LYS A 13 8.06 2.13 10.46
C LYS A 13 8.41 1.64 9.07
N ILE A 14 7.53 1.95 8.10
CA ILE A 14 7.83 1.76 6.70
C ILE A 14 8.92 2.76 6.29
N LEU A 15 10.00 2.26 5.71
CA LEU A 15 11.12 3.08 5.24
C LEU A 15 11.23 3.02 3.72
N THR A 16 11.17 4.16 3.07
CA THR A 16 11.31 4.25 1.61
C THR A 16 12.66 3.72 1.13
N SER A 17 13.71 3.86 1.94
CA SER A 17 15.04 3.35 1.61
C SER A 17 15.10 1.84 1.45
N ASN A 18 14.27 1.10 2.19
CA ASN A 18 14.20 -0.35 2.03
C ASN A 18 13.62 -0.74 0.67
N ALA A 19 12.60 -0.01 0.22
CA ALA A 19 12.01 -0.22 -1.10
C ALA A 19 13.01 0.11 -2.22
N GLU A 20 13.71 1.23 -2.09
CA GLU A 20 14.71 1.65 -3.06
C GLU A 20 15.80 0.60 -3.23
N LYS A 21 16.32 0.06 -2.15
CA LYS A 21 17.33 -0.99 -2.19
C LYS A 21 16.82 -2.27 -2.87
N PHE A 22 15.60 -2.65 -2.57
CA PHE A 22 15.03 -3.90 -3.06
C PHE A 22 14.79 -3.89 -4.56
N ILE A 23 14.22 -2.80 -5.10
CA ILE A 23 13.86 -2.74 -6.52
C ILE A 23 15.01 -2.30 -7.43
N LYS A 24 16.14 -1.90 -6.86
CA LYS A 24 17.29 -1.41 -7.63
C LYS A 24 17.96 -2.54 -8.39
N ASP A 25 17.92 -2.45 -9.70
CA ASP A 25 18.57 -3.42 -10.59
C ASP A 25 18.87 -2.72 -11.92
N SER A 26 20.03 -2.99 -12.48
CA SER A 26 20.49 -2.34 -13.72
C SER A 26 19.65 -2.69 -14.95
N GLN A 27 18.85 -3.75 -14.90
CA GLN A 27 17.95 -4.12 -16.00
C GLN A 27 16.72 -3.22 -16.11
N PHE A 28 16.36 -2.51 -15.03
CA PHE A 28 15.16 -1.68 -14.99
C PHE A 28 15.48 -0.21 -15.23
N GLY A 29 14.77 0.38 -16.19
CA GLY A 29 14.95 1.78 -16.54
C GLY A 29 13.93 2.72 -15.92
N ALA A 30 12.90 2.18 -15.24
CA ALA A 30 11.84 2.99 -14.65
C ALA A 30 11.39 2.44 -13.30
N SER A 31 11.30 3.31 -12.30
CA SER A 31 10.79 2.97 -10.97
C SER A 31 9.71 3.97 -10.56
N ILE A 32 8.63 3.45 -10.00
CA ILE A 32 7.53 4.26 -9.47
C ILE A 32 7.34 3.89 -8.00
N TYR A 33 7.21 4.91 -7.16
CA TYR A 33 6.94 4.76 -5.73
C TYR A 33 5.57 5.37 -5.43
N PHE A 34 4.64 4.57 -4.97
CA PHE A 34 3.38 5.05 -4.43
C PHE A 34 3.44 5.00 -2.91
N LEU A 35 3.16 6.12 -2.27
CA LEU A 35 3.09 6.22 -0.82
C LEU A 35 1.69 6.68 -0.42
N GLY A 36 1.01 5.87 0.38
CA GLY A 36 -0.20 6.31 1.07
C GLY A 36 0.18 6.83 2.45
N THR A 37 -0.26 8.03 2.78
CA THR A 37 0.03 8.65 4.08
C THR A 37 -1.25 9.06 4.78
N VAL A 38 -1.18 9.20 6.10
CA VAL A 38 -2.32 9.61 6.92
C VAL A 38 -2.51 11.11 6.79
N ARG A 39 -3.63 11.52 6.18
CA ARG A 39 -3.97 12.94 6.01
C ARG A 39 -4.87 13.45 7.14
N ASN A 40 -4.88 14.75 7.35
CA ASN A 40 -5.54 15.39 8.48
C ASN A 40 -7.02 15.71 8.28
N ILE A 41 -7.60 15.37 7.14
CA ILE A 41 -9.02 15.64 6.86
C ILE A 41 -9.63 14.52 6.01
N ASN A 42 -10.88 14.16 6.34
CA ASN A 42 -11.70 13.25 5.54
C ASN A 42 -13.17 13.61 5.73
N ASP A 43 -13.91 13.77 4.62
CA ASP A 43 -15.33 14.15 4.62
C ASP A 43 -15.61 15.39 5.51
N ASN A 44 -14.75 16.42 5.41
CA ASN A 44 -14.81 17.67 6.19
C ASN A 44 -14.60 17.48 7.71
N LYS A 45 -14.15 16.32 8.16
CA LYS A 45 -13.80 16.06 9.55
C LYS A 45 -12.30 16.11 9.75
N SER A 46 -11.86 16.71 10.87
CA SER A 46 -10.45 16.73 11.25
C SER A 46 -10.01 15.39 11.81
N VAL A 47 -9.12 14.73 11.10
CA VAL A 47 -8.54 13.42 11.47
C VAL A 47 -7.26 13.65 12.27
N THR A 48 -7.11 12.93 13.37
CA THR A 48 -5.90 12.96 14.21
C THR A 48 -5.00 11.75 14.04
N GLY A 49 -5.52 10.70 13.44
CA GLY A 49 -4.78 9.47 13.20
C GLY A 49 -5.68 8.40 12.62
N ILE A 50 -5.08 7.28 12.29
CA ILE A 50 -5.78 6.12 11.74
C ILE A 50 -5.22 4.87 12.41
N THR A 51 -6.11 3.91 12.70
CA THR A 51 -5.72 2.57 13.11
C THR A 51 -6.10 1.57 12.01
N TYR A 52 -5.14 0.78 11.57
CA TYR A 52 -5.39 -0.29 10.60
C TYR A 52 -5.45 -1.63 11.30
N ASP A 53 -6.48 -2.41 10.97
CA ASP A 53 -6.63 -3.81 11.37
C ASP A 53 -6.48 -4.67 10.12
N ILE A 54 -5.55 -5.62 10.18
CA ILE A 54 -5.13 -6.41 9.03
C ILE A 54 -5.10 -7.89 9.40
N HIS A 55 -5.68 -8.71 8.53
CA HIS A 55 -5.48 -10.15 8.59
C HIS A 55 -4.18 -10.48 7.83
N ASP A 56 -3.06 -10.57 8.57
CA ASP A 56 -1.70 -10.63 8.00
C ASP A 56 -1.55 -11.67 6.89
N GLU A 57 -1.90 -12.93 7.14
CA GLU A 57 -1.72 -14.02 6.16
C GLU A 57 -2.54 -13.81 4.89
N MET A 58 -3.79 -13.40 5.04
CA MET A 58 -4.69 -13.18 3.90
C MET A 58 -4.25 -11.99 3.05
N VAL A 59 -3.75 -10.95 3.70
CA VAL A 59 -3.26 -9.75 2.99
C VAL A 59 -1.98 -10.10 2.22
N ILE A 60 -1.02 -10.76 2.85
CA ILE A 60 0.21 -11.19 2.17
C ILE A 60 -0.12 -12.09 0.97
N LYS A 61 -1.03 -13.03 1.15
CA LYS A 61 -1.49 -13.89 0.05
C LYS A 61 -2.11 -13.08 -1.09
N SER A 62 -2.93 -12.10 -0.77
CA SER A 62 -3.53 -11.22 -1.80
C SER A 62 -2.46 -10.43 -2.58
N PHE A 63 -1.42 -9.96 -1.91
CA PHE A 63 -0.31 -9.27 -2.56
C PHE A 63 0.43 -10.18 -3.54
N GLU A 64 0.69 -11.41 -3.13
CA GLU A 64 1.34 -12.41 -3.99
C GLU A 64 0.48 -12.75 -5.21
N GLU A 65 -0.82 -12.94 -5.02
CA GLU A 65 -1.75 -13.20 -6.11
C GLU A 65 -1.80 -12.06 -7.12
N ILE A 66 -1.85 -10.81 -6.63
CA ILE A 66 -1.85 -9.62 -7.47
C ILE A 66 -0.56 -9.54 -8.30
N TYR A 67 0.58 -9.78 -7.66
CA TYR A 67 1.87 -9.80 -8.34
C TYR A 67 1.91 -10.86 -9.46
N ASN A 68 1.46 -12.07 -9.17
CA ASN A 68 1.48 -13.16 -10.14
C ASN A 68 0.51 -12.91 -11.31
N GLU A 69 -0.65 -12.34 -11.03
CA GLU A 69 -1.65 -12.01 -12.05
C GLU A 69 -1.16 -10.98 -13.07
N ALA A 70 -0.26 -10.10 -12.66
CA ALA A 70 0.28 -9.08 -13.54
C ALA A 70 1.01 -9.66 -14.76
N ASP A 71 1.62 -10.83 -14.61
CA ASP A 71 2.28 -11.51 -15.73
C ASP A 71 1.32 -11.80 -16.88
N GLN A 72 0.11 -12.25 -16.54
CA GLN A 72 -0.89 -12.61 -17.54
C GLN A 72 -1.77 -11.44 -17.95
N LYS A 73 -2.23 -10.67 -16.99
CA LYS A 73 -3.21 -9.58 -17.25
C LYS A 73 -2.58 -8.35 -17.90
N LEU A 74 -1.32 -8.06 -17.60
CA LEU A 74 -0.64 -6.87 -18.08
C LEU A 74 0.51 -7.18 -19.03
N ASP A 75 0.85 -8.45 -19.22
CA ASP A 75 2.02 -8.89 -19.98
C ASP A 75 3.31 -8.23 -19.49
N ILE A 76 3.46 -8.13 -18.17
CA ILE A 76 4.66 -7.58 -17.52
C ILE A 76 5.32 -8.68 -16.68
N LYS A 77 6.31 -9.34 -17.26
CA LYS A 77 7.00 -10.48 -16.62
C LYS A 77 8.24 -10.05 -15.84
N ASP A 78 9.08 -9.22 -16.44
CA ASP A 78 10.31 -8.72 -15.81
C ASP A 78 9.98 -7.50 -14.95
N LYS A 79 9.94 -7.70 -13.64
CA LYS A 79 9.57 -6.65 -12.70
C LYS A 79 10.14 -6.92 -11.31
N ALA A 80 10.34 -5.86 -10.56
CA ALA A 80 10.56 -5.91 -9.12
C ALA A 80 9.44 -5.16 -8.42
N VAL A 81 8.86 -5.74 -7.39
CA VAL A 81 7.75 -5.15 -6.62
C VAL A 81 8.02 -5.28 -5.14
N PHE A 82 7.86 -4.16 -4.43
CA PHE A 82 7.99 -4.07 -2.98
C PHE A 82 6.69 -3.50 -2.43
N ILE A 83 6.02 -4.27 -1.57
CA ILE A 83 4.76 -3.86 -0.95
C ILE A 83 4.86 -4.03 0.55
N GLU A 84 4.69 -2.94 1.30
CA GLU A 84 4.53 -3.00 2.76
C GLU A 84 3.30 -2.20 3.17
N HIS A 85 2.53 -2.73 4.09
CA HIS A 85 1.39 -2.05 4.71
C HIS A 85 1.54 -2.07 6.22
N ALA A 86 1.28 -0.93 6.84
CA ALA A 86 1.33 -0.81 8.29
C ALA A 86 0.05 -1.33 8.93
N LYS A 87 0.18 -1.96 10.11
CA LYS A 87 -0.96 -2.26 11.00
C LYS A 87 -0.77 -1.55 12.34
N GLY A 88 -1.88 -1.30 13.02
CA GLY A 88 -1.90 -0.57 14.27
C GLY A 88 -2.14 0.92 14.04
N HIS A 89 -1.83 1.71 15.06
CA HIS A 89 -2.08 3.15 15.03
C HIS A 89 -1.00 3.91 14.27
N LEU A 90 -1.44 4.82 13.40
CA LEU A 90 -0.58 5.74 12.67
C LEU A 90 -0.98 7.18 12.96
N LYS A 91 0.02 8.03 13.12
CA LYS A 91 -0.13 9.48 13.28
C LYS A 91 -0.24 10.16 11.92
N LEU A 92 -0.67 11.42 11.92
CA LEU A 92 -0.70 12.23 10.71
C LEU A 92 0.67 12.24 10.01
N GLY A 93 0.64 12.09 8.70
CA GLY A 93 1.83 12.11 7.85
C GLY A 93 2.61 10.80 7.80
N GLU A 94 2.31 9.82 8.66
CA GLU A 94 2.99 8.54 8.61
C GLU A 94 2.56 7.71 7.40
N ILE A 95 3.48 6.89 6.90
CA ILE A 95 3.22 6.04 5.74
C ILE A 95 2.39 4.83 6.17
N SER A 96 1.23 4.65 5.53
CA SER A 96 0.37 3.49 5.74
C SER A 96 0.68 2.36 4.76
N ILE A 97 1.02 2.70 3.53
CA ILE A 97 1.36 1.73 2.50
C ILE A 97 2.47 2.29 1.60
N ILE A 98 3.35 1.41 1.18
CA ILE A 98 4.28 1.68 0.09
C ILE A 98 4.13 0.60 -0.98
N ILE A 99 4.05 1.04 -2.23
CA ILE A 99 4.15 0.17 -3.39
C ILE A 99 5.25 0.72 -4.27
N ALA A 100 6.36 0.02 -4.34
CA ALA A 100 7.46 0.39 -5.23
C ALA A 100 7.57 -0.64 -6.34
N VAL A 101 7.62 -0.19 -7.57
CA VAL A 101 7.76 -1.07 -8.73
C VAL A 101 8.92 -0.62 -9.60
N ALA A 102 9.60 -1.57 -10.22
CA ALA A 102 10.62 -1.32 -11.22
C ALA A 102 10.37 -2.20 -12.44
N CYS A 103 10.41 -1.58 -13.60
CA CYS A 103 10.22 -2.21 -14.91
C CYS A 103 11.23 -1.68 -15.91
N LYS A 104 11.34 -2.31 -17.08
CA LYS A 104 12.24 -1.84 -18.15
C LYS A 104 11.89 -0.43 -18.60
N HIS A 105 10.59 -0.13 -18.77
CA HIS A 105 10.10 1.14 -19.34
C HIS A 105 9.02 1.76 -18.46
N ARG A 106 8.89 3.09 -18.53
CA ARG A 106 7.93 3.86 -17.71
C ARG A 106 6.47 3.43 -17.90
N ASP A 107 6.07 3.08 -19.11
CA ASP A 107 4.68 2.69 -19.38
C ASP A 107 4.28 1.47 -18.55
N GLN A 108 5.16 0.47 -18.50
CA GLN A 108 4.96 -0.72 -17.67
C GLN A 108 4.92 -0.38 -16.19
N ALA A 109 5.84 0.49 -15.74
CA ALA A 109 5.92 0.89 -14.33
C ALA A 109 4.65 1.62 -13.87
N TYR A 110 4.13 2.56 -14.64
CA TYR A 110 2.89 3.25 -14.32
C TYR A 110 1.69 2.30 -14.30
N VAL A 111 1.56 1.46 -15.32
CA VAL A 111 0.45 0.50 -15.42
C VAL A 111 0.48 -0.50 -14.27
N LEU A 112 1.66 -1.04 -13.96
CA LEU A 112 1.83 -2.00 -12.87
C LEU A 112 1.52 -1.38 -11.50
N SER A 113 2.07 -0.20 -11.24
CA SER A 113 1.83 0.52 -9.98
C SER A 113 0.34 0.78 -9.77
N ARG A 114 -0.34 1.28 -10.79
CA ARG A 114 -1.79 1.55 -10.74
C ARG A 114 -2.59 0.28 -10.53
N TYR A 115 -2.26 -0.77 -11.26
CA TYR A 115 -2.92 -2.06 -11.13
C TYR A 115 -2.84 -2.60 -9.70
N ILE A 116 -1.65 -2.59 -9.11
CA ILE A 116 -1.42 -3.13 -7.77
C ILE A 116 -2.25 -2.37 -6.73
N ILE A 117 -2.20 -1.05 -6.71
CA ILE A 117 -2.95 -0.28 -5.70
C ILE A 117 -4.46 -0.46 -5.86
N GLU A 118 -4.97 -0.47 -7.09
CA GLU A 118 -6.39 -0.66 -7.33
C GLU A 118 -6.86 -2.05 -6.89
N GLU A 119 -6.08 -3.10 -7.16
CA GLU A 119 -6.43 -4.46 -6.75
C GLU A 119 -6.34 -4.66 -5.25
N ILE A 120 -5.35 -4.06 -4.59
CA ILE A 120 -5.26 -4.08 -3.13
C ILE A 120 -6.52 -3.46 -2.51
N LYS A 121 -6.93 -2.30 -3.01
CA LYS A 121 -8.13 -1.61 -2.51
C LYS A 121 -9.41 -2.41 -2.70
N LYS A 122 -9.49 -3.21 -3.76
CA LYS A 122 -10.67 -4.02 -4.05
C LYS A 122 -10.79 -5.27 -3.19
N ARG A 123 -9.67 -5.94 -2.87
CA ARG A 123 -9.73 -7.31 -2.35
C ARG A 123 -8.86 -7.66 -1.16
N SER A 124 -7.91 -6.81 -0.79
CA SER A 124 -7.11 -7.09 0.40
C SER A 124 -7.89 -6.81 1.68
N PRO A 125 -7.94 -7.76 2.65
CA PRO A 125 -8.73 -7.58 3.86
C PRO A 125 -8.01 -6.67 4.87
N ILE A 126 -8.15 -5.38 4.65
CA ILE A 126 -7.57 -4.30 5.45
C ILE A 126 -8.70 -3.38 5.87
N TRP A 127 -8.86 -3.17 7.18
CA TRP A 127 -9.87 -2.28 7.76
C TRP A 127 -9.21 -1.08 8.41
N LYS A 128 -9.91 0.05 8.34
CA LYS A 128 -9.39 1.35 8.72
C LYS A 128 -10.36 2.03 9.68
N LYS A 129 -9.84 2.45 10.82
CA LYS A 129 -10.57 3.21 11.83
C LYS A 129 -9.99 4.62 11.92
N GLU A 130 -10.78 5.63 11.58
CA GLU A 130 -10.37 7.01 11.70
C GLU A 130 -10.60 7.54 13.12
N HIS A 131 -9.65 8.32 13.62
CA HIS A 131 -9.75 9.04 14.89
C HIS A 131 -9.90 10.53 14.59
N TYR A 132 -10.83 11.18 15.28
CA TYR A 132 -11.16 12.59 15.04
C TYR A 132 -10.79 13.46 16.23
N GLU A 133 -10.66 14.78 16.02
CA GLU A 133 -10.28 15.74 17.06
C GLU A 133 -11.20 15.75 18.29
N ASN A 134 -12.46 15.40 18.13
CA ASN A 134 -13.45 15.33 19.22
C ASN A 134 -13.40 13.99 19.99
N ASP A 135 -12.30 13.25 19.90
CA ASP A 135 -12.09 11.91 20.48
C ASP A 135 -13.05 10.83 19.99
N GLU A 136 -13.84 11.10 18.96
CA GLU A 136 -14.63 10.08 18.29
C GLU A 136 -13.75 9.22 17.41
N SER A 137 -14.17 7.98 17.17
CA SER A 137 -13.53 7.09 16.23
C SER A 137 -14.58 6.29 15.48
N GLU A 138 -14.27 5.92 14.23
CA GLU A 138 -15.21 5.22 13.38
C GLU A 138 -14.50 4.22 12.47
N TRP A 139 -15.01 2.97 12.47
CA TRP A 139 -14.64 2.00 11.45
C TRP A 139 -15.38 2.32 10.16
N LEU A 140 -14.66 2.40 9.06
CA LEU A 140 -15.27 2.61 7.76
C LEU A 140 -15.95 1.32 7.30
N LYS A 141 -17.07 1.47 6.57
CA LYS A 141 -17.89 0.34 6.12
C LYS A 141 -17.22 -0.48 5.02
N GLY A 142 -17.47 -1.78 5.02
CA GLY A 142 -16.99 -2.71 4.00
C GLY A 142 -15.48 -2.90 4.03
N ASN A 143 -14.84 -2.98 2.86
CA ASN A 143 -13.40 -2.84 2.73
C ASN A 143 -13.09 -1.33 2.66
N PRO A 144 -12.62 -0.70 3.75
CA PRO A 144 -12.57 0.76 3.80
C PRO A 144 -11.60 1.39 2.82
N ILE A 145 -10.54 0.71 2.45
CA ILE A 145 -9.60 1.28 1.48
C ILE A 145 -10.15 1.24 0.04
N ALA A 146 -11.12 0.38 -0.24
CA ALA A 146 -11.83 0.38 -1.52
C ALA A 146 -12.73 1.60 -1.69
N ASN A 147 -13.17 2.20 -0.59
CA ASN A 147 -14.07 3.35 -0.57
C ASN A 147 -13.33 4.69 -0.47
N GLU A 148 -12.02 4.69 -0.41
CA GLU A 148 -11.24 5.92 -0.39
C GLU A 148 -11.39 6.67 -1.72
N LYS A 149 -11.74 7.95 -1.61
CA LYS A 149 -11.70 8.85 -2.76
C LYS A 149 -10.25 9.19 -3.04
N VAL A 150 -9.84 8.94 -4.24
CA VAL A 150 -8.49 9.24 -4.71
C VAL A 150 -8.38 10.72 -5.06
#